data_d4ccc2d4a2b2bbdd753c08a1e03e1894
#
_entry.id   d4ccc2d4a2b2bbdd753c08a1e03e1894
#
_cell.length_a   1.000
_cell.length_b   1.000
_cell.length_c   1.000
_cell.angle_alpha   90.00
_cell.angle_beta   90.00
_cell.angle_gamma   90.00
#
_symmetry.space_group_name_H-M   'P 1'
#
loop_
_entity.id
_entity.type
_entity.pdbx_description
1 polymer ?
#
loop_
_entity_poly.entity_id
_entity_poly.type
_entity_poly.pdbx_seq_one_letter_code
_entity_poly.pdbx_strand_id
1 'polypeptide(L)'
;FILSAAFHYFRCPQELWRDRFRKIKEAGFNTVETYVPWNWHERNMPKSVDDYSQCNFDDLKAWLHMAHEEFGLYTIVRPGPFICAEWAGGAYPRWLAKFCPDSYDTSFWLRSNHPEHMKWSEHWYNAVCRVFSEEQLTRKQPGEKGIIMVQLENEYIYFDMESEKKEEFLRVLSDACIRNGIDVPLFTCVTPEVRGSHDPVISQLFDMDNQYVWWNMHEAKSRIEKLKAEQPNAPAFVCELQGGWFSTCLLYTSPSPRDLSTS
;
A
#
# COMPACT_ATOMS: atom_id res chain seq x y z
N PHE A 1 -3.94 12.29 -15.96
CA PHE A 1 -4.43 10.90 -15.84
C PHE A 1 -3.30 10.03 -15.29
N ILE A 2 -3.58 9.20 -14.27
CA ILE A 2 -2.62 8.27 -13.68
C ILE A 2 -2.85 6.90 -14.29
N LEU A 3 -1.82 6.35 -14.91
CA LEU A 3 -1.76 4.98 -15.39
C LEU A 3 -0.59 4.30 -14.68
N SER A 4 -0.90 3.48 -13.67
CA SER A 4 0.09 2.88 -12.77
C SER A 4 0.26 1.38 -13.03
N ALA A 5 1.48 0.92 -12.92
CA ALA A 5 1.83 -0.51 -12.90
C ALA A 5 2.36 -0.90 -11.51
N ALA A 6 1.95 -2.06 -11.01
CA ALA A 6 2.50 -2.61 -9.77
C ALA A 6 3.88 -3.23 -10.04
N PHE A 7 4.90 -2.78 -9.29
CA PHE A 7 6.25 -3.33 -9.35
C PHE A 7 6.90 -3.33 -7.97
N HIS A 8 6.99 -4.48 -7.35
CA HIS A 8 7.46 -4.64 -5.97
C HIS A 8 8.94 -4.99 -5.93
N TYR A 9 9.78 -4.05 -5.45
CA TYR A 9 11.24 -4.21 -5.36
C TYR A 9 11.67 -5.43 -4.54
N PHE A 10 10.97 -5.74 -3.47
CA PHE A 10 11.28 -6.86 -2.57
C PHE A 10 11.01 -8.26 -3.17
N ARG A 11 10.34 -8.32 -4.32
CA ARG A 11 10.05 -9.57 -5.07
C ARG A 11 10.90 -9.77 -6.32
N CYS A 12 11.67 -8.76 -6.69
CA CYS A 12 12.45 -8.76 -7.91
C CYS A 12 13.92 -8.53 -7.56
N PRO A 13 14.85 -9.36 -8.01
CA PRO A 13 16.27 -9.10 -7.85
C PRO A 13 16.65 -7.73 -8.42
N GLN A 14 17.51 -6.99 -7.71
CA GLN A 14 17.85 -5.61 -8.03
C GLN A 14 18.45 -5.45 -9.43
N GLU A 15 19.23 -6.41 -9.90
CA GLU A 15 19.83 -6.44 -11.23
C GLU A 15 18.80 -6.47 -12.37
N LEU A 16 17.55 -6.84 -12.07
CA LEU A 16 16.45 -6.86 -13.04
C LEU A 16 15.58 -5.60 -13.01
N TRP A 17 15.74 -4.72 -12.01
CA TRP A 17 14.86 -3.56 -11.86
C TRP A 17 14.85 -2.66 -13.08
N ARG A 18 16.03 -2.37 -13.63
CA ARG A 18 16.18 -1.50 -14.81
C ARG A 18 15.41 -2.05 -16.03
N ASP A 19 15.45 -3.36 -16.26
CA ASP A 19 14.67 -3.99 -17.33
C ASP A 19 13.16 -3.89 -17.08
N ARG A 20 12.72 -4.06 -15.84
CA ARG A 20 11.30 -3.93 -15.47
C ARG A 20 10.79 -2.51 -15.62
N PHE A 21 11.51 -1.51 -15.13
CA PHE A 21 11.15 -0.11 -15.31
C PHE A 21 11.10 0.29 -16.77
N ARG A 22 12.07 -0.14 -17.58
CA ARG A 22 12.08 0.09 -19.02
C ARG A 22 10.81 -0.45 -19.68
N LYS A 23 10.41 -1.69 -19.39
CA LYS A 23 9.20 -2.33 -19.92
C LYS A 23 7.93 -1.60 -19.48
N ILE A 24 7.85 -1.18 -18.24
CA ILE A 24 6.73 -0.39 -17.72
C ILE A 24 6.62 0.94 -18.51
N LYS A 25 7.74 1.63 -18.69
CA LYS A 25 7.78 2.89 -19.43
C LYS A 25 7.40 2.72 -20.91
N GLU A 26 7.94 1.70 -21.56
CA GLU A 26 7.65 1.36 -22.98
C GLU A 26 6.17 0.95 -23.18
N ALA A 27 5.53 0.37 -22.16
CA ALA A 27 4.10 0.06 -22.18
C ALA A 27 3.20 1.29 -21.99
N GLY A 28 3.78 2.49 -21.81
CA GLY A 28 3.04 3.75 -21.71
C GLY A 28 2.59 4.14 -20.30
N PHE A 29 3.02 3.45 -19.27
CA PHE A 29 2.74 3.81 -17.88
C PHE A 29 3.51 5.10 -17.51
N ASN A 30 2.88 5.95 -16.70
CA ASN A 30 3.49 7.17 -16.18
C ASN A 30 3.75 7.10 -14.66
N THR A 31 3.26 6.06 -14.02
CA THR A 31 3.33 5.84 -12.58
C THR A 31 3.65 4.38 -12.30
N VAL A 32 4.31 4.14 -11.19
CA VAL A 32 4.54 2.79 -10.66
C VAL A 32 4.16 2.76 -9.19
N GLU A 33 3.54 1.67 -8.75
CA GLU A 33 3.21 1.49 -7.34
C GLU A 33 4.01 0.36 -6.72
N THR A 34 4.26 0.46 -5.42
CA THR A 34 4.83 -0.63 -4.63
C THR A 34 4.27 -0.67 -3.21
N TYR A 35 4.07 -1.88 -2.70
CA TYR A 35 4.01 -2.09 -1.27
C TYR A 35 5.38 -1.86 -0.63
N VAL A 36 5.38 -1.48 0.65
CA VAL A 36 6.60 -1.31 1.46
C VAL A 36 6.49 -2.20 2.69
N PRO A 37 7.01 -3.44 2.64
CA PRO A 37 6.79 -4.41 3.70
C PRO A 37 7.61 -4.07 4.96
N TRP A 38 6.95 -3.93 6.10
CA TRP A 38 7.61 -3.64 7.36
C TRP A 38 8.68 -4.69 7.72
N ASN A 39 8.33 -5.99 7.62
CA ASN A 39 9.26 -7.08 7.94
C ASN A 39 10.46 -7.23 6.99
N TRP A 40 10.45 -6.53 5.85
CA TRP A 40 11.60 -6.43 4.95
C TRP A 40 12.61 -5.41 5.47
N HIS A 41 12.11 -4.29 5.97
CA HIS A 41 12.92 -3.15 6.38
C HIS A 41 13.34 -3.20 7.85
N GLU A 42 12.57 -3.83 8.73
CA GLU A 42 12.86 -3.95 10.16
C GLU A 42 12.73 -5.40 10.64
N ARG A 43 13.76 -6.19 10.33
CA ARG A 43 13.78 -7.64 10.63
C ARG A 43 13.98 -7.95 12.10
N ASN A 44 14.71 -7.09 12.81
CA ASN A 44 15.03 -7.25 14.21
C ASN A 44 14.21 -6.28 15.06
N MET A 45 13.88 -6.73 16.26
CA MET A 45 13.17 -5.90 17.23
C MET A 45 14.04 -4.71 17.66
N PRO A 46 13.55 -3.47 17.54
CA PRO A 46 14.24 -2.30 18.08
C PRO A 46 14.22 -2.30 19.62
N LYS A 47 15.09 -1.50 20.24
CA LYS A 47 15.19 -1.41 21.72
C LYS A 47 13.99 -0.69 22.35
N SER A 48 13.41 0.26 21.63
CA SER A 48 12.24 1.04 22.02
C SER A 48 11.46 1.50 20.76
N VAL A 49 10.28 2.07 20.95
CA VAL A 49 9.47 2.65 19.87
C VAL A 49 10.09 3.89 19.21
N ASP A 50 11.10 4.48 19.84
CA ASP A 50 11.82 5.62 19.28
C ASP A 50 13.19 5.22 18.68
N ASP A 51 13.51 3.93 18.70
CA ASP A 51 14.75 3.38 18.14
C ASP A 51 14.51 2.88 16.72
N TYR A 52 14.93 3.65 15.73
CA TYR A 52 14.84 3.33 14.30
C TYR A 52 16.12 2.70 13.74
N SER A 53 17.08 2.32 14.59
CA SER A 53 18.39 1.81 14.17
C SER A 53 18.33 0.45 13.47
N GLN A 54 17.22 -0.28 13.61
CA GLN A 54 16.99 -1.56 12.96
C GLN A 54 16.33 -1.43 11.58
N CYS A 55 15.86 -0.22 11.22
CA CYS A 55 15.27 0.04 9.91
C CYS A 55 16.35 0.25 8.86
N ASN A 56 16.25 -0.51 7.75
CA ASN A 56 17.07 -0.29 6.56
C ASN A 56 16.15 -0.04 5.37
N PHE A 57 16.29 1.12 4.75
CA PHE A 57 15.50 1.56 3.60
C PHE A 57 16.34 1.68 2.31
N ASP A 58 17.54 1.09 2.24
CA ASP A 58 18.44 1.23 1.10
C ASP A 58 17.79 0.73 -0.21
N ASP A 59 17.13 -0.43 -0.18
CA ASP A 59 16.41 -0.97 -1.34
C ASP A 59 15.28 -0.04 -1.79
N LEU A 60 14.48 0.48 -0.85
CA LEU A 60 13.39 1.40 -1.14
C LEU A 60 13.90 2.70 -1.76
N LYS A 61 14.94 3.29 -1.19
CA LYS A 61 15.55 4.53 -1.71
C LYS A 61 16.13 4.32 -3.11
N ALA A 62 16.83 3.21 -3.32
CA ALA A 62 17.38 2.88 -4.63
C ALA A 62 16.29 2.68 -5.68
N TRP A 63 15.17 2.04 -5.31
CA TRP A 63 14.04 1.82 -6.19
C TRP A 63 13.32 3.13 -6.52
N LEU A 64 13.07 4.00 -5.53
CA LEU A 64 12.47 5.32 -5.73
C LEU A 64 13.35 6.20 -6.63
N HIS A 65 14.66 6.24 -6.36
CA HIS A 65 15.61 6.97 -7.20
C HIS A 65 15.55 6.48 -8.66
N MET A 66 15.59 5.19 -8.89
CA MET A 66 15.50 4.63 -10.24
C MET A 66 14.17 5.01 -10.93
N ALA A 67 13.03 4.90 -10.22
CA ALA A 67 11.73 5.28 -10.75
C ALA A 67 11.67 6.76 -11.13
N HIS A 68 12.11 7.64 -10.24
CA HIS A 68 12.00 9.10 -10.40
C HIS A 68 13.01 9.65 -11.38
N GLU A 69 14.31 9.39 -11.15
CA GLU A 69 15.41 10.07 -11.84
C GLU A 69 15.78 9.38 -13.16
N GLU A 70 15.78 8.03 -13.20
CA GLU A 70 16.23 7.34 -14.39
C GLU A 70 15.10 7.08 -15.38
N PHE A 71 13.89 6.76 -14.91
CA PHE A 71 12.76 6.40 -15.77
C PHE A 71 11.67 7.46 -15.84
N GLY A 72 11.75 8.51 -15.05
CA GLY A 72 10.78 9.61 -15.06
C GLY A 72 9.35 9.15 -14.79
N LEU A 73 9.16 8.26 -13.79
CA LEU A 73 7.88 7.74 -13.34
C LEU A 73 7.51 8.36 -12.00
N TYR A 74 6.24 8.69 -11.81
CA TYR A 74 5.70 8.97 -10.48
C TYR A 74 5.58 7.67 -9.68
N THR A 75 5.48 7.79 -8.35
CA THR A 75 5.27 6.61 -7.51
C THR A 75 4.08 6.75 -6.57
N ILE A 76 3.45 5.61 -6.28
CA ILE A 76 2.46 5.44 -5.22
C ILE A 76 3.05 4.42 -4.25
N VAL A 77 3.04 4.73 -2.95
CA VAL A 77 3.63 3.85 -1.93
C VAL A 77 2.56 3.36 -0.96
N ARG A 78 2.66 2.08 -0.59
CA ARG A 78 1.66 1.38 0.21
C ARG A 78 2.33 0.67 1.40
N PRO A 79 2.61 1.41 2.51
CA PRO A 79 3.39 0.89 3.65
C PRO A 79 2.62 -0.02 4.60
N GLY A 80 1.33 -0.23 4.42
CA GLY A 80 0.51 -1.05 5.30
C GLY A 80 0.05 -0.33 6.57
N PRO A 81 0.32 -0.87 7.78
CA PRO A 81 1.27 -1.93 8.20
C PRO A 81 0.96 -3.33 7.70
N PHE A 82 -0.32 -3.65 7.48
CA PHE A 82 -0.73 -4.85 6.78
C PHE A 82 -0.81 -4.58 5.27
N ILE A 83 -0.13 -5.37 4.46
CA ILE A 83 -0.13 -5.19 3.01
C ILE A 83 -0.84 -6.33 2.26
N CYS A 84 -1.23 -7.42 2.93
CA CYS A 84 -1.68 -8.65 2.29
C CYS A 84 -0.67 -9.15 1.24
N ALA A 85 -0.91 -8.88 0.00
CA ALA A 85 0.00 -9.05 -1.15
C ALA A 85 0.62 -10.45 -1.25
N GLU A 86 -0.03 -11.48 -0.69
CA GLU A 86 0.51 -12.83 -0.55
C GLU A 86 1.95 -12.81 0.01
N TRP A 87 2.19 -11.91 0.97
CA TRP A 87 3.47 -11.76 1.66
C TRP A 87 3.38 -12.30 3.09
N ALA A 88 4.42 -13.01 3.52
CA ALA A 88 4.43 -13.70 4.81
C ALA A 88 4.06 -12.77 5.98
N GLY A 89 3.05 -13.18 6.76
CA GLY A 89 2.54 -12.42 7.90
C GLY A 89 1.91 -11.08 7.57
N GLY A 90 1.49 -10.85 6.29
CA GLY A 90 0.95 -9.57 5.85
C GLY A 90 1.91 -8.40 5.97
N ALA A 91 3.21 -8.69 6.05
CA ALA A 91 4.34 -7.79 6.26
C ALA A 91 4.64 -7.41 7.72
N TYR A 92 3.92 -7.90 8.69
CA TYR A 92 4.28 -7.66 10.09
C TYR A 92 5.60 -8.38 10.46
N PRO A 93 6.51 -7.71 11.20
CA PRO A 93 7.71 -8.34 11.73
C PRO A 93 7.39 -9.44 12.74
N ARG A 94 8.10 -10.54 12.68
CA ARG A 94 7.89 -11.69 13.59
C ARG A 94 8.03 -11.33 15.09
N TRP A 95 8.89 -10.36 15.40
CA TRP A 95 9.13 -9.95 16.78
C TRP A 95 7.90 -9.29 17.42
N LEU A 96 6.94 -8.78 16.65
CA LEU A 96 5.67 -8.25 17.18
C LEU A 96 4.87 -9.31 17.96
N ALA A 97 5.03 -10.59 17.64
CA ALA A 97 4.37 -11.66 18.37
C ALA A 97 4.67 -11.68 19.89
N LYS A 98 5.78 -11.05 20.31
CA LYS A 98 6.11 -10.90 21.74
C LYS A 98 5.12 -10.04 22.51
N PHE A 99 4.38 -9.20 21.83
CA PHE A 99 3.40 -8.28 22.44
C PHE A 99 1.97 -8.79 22.29
N CYS A 100 1.79 -9.95 21.67
CA CYS A 100 0.47 -10.57 21.54
C CYS A 100 -0.02 -10.96 22.94
N PRO A 101 -1.20 -10.50 23.39
CA PRO A 101 -1.75 -10.92 24.67
C PRO A 101 -2.05 -12.42 24.68
N ASP A 102 -1.80 -13.09 25.81
CA ASP A 102 -2.05 -14.54 25.99
C ASP A 102 -3.52 -14.93 25.74
N SER A 103 -4.44 -13.98 25.88
CA SER A 103 -5.87 -14.14 25.64
C SER A 103 -6.30 -13.98 24.19
N TYR A 104 -5.38 -13.64 23.29
CA TYR A 104 -5.68 -13.41 21.88
C TYR A 104 -5.05 -14.49 21.00
N ASP A 105 -5.81 -14.96 20.03
CA ASP A 105 -5.22 -15.60 18.85
C ASP A 105 -4.35 -14.56 18.13
N THR A 106 -3.12 -14.94 17.77
CA THR A 106 -2.14 -14.06 17.12
C THR A 106 -2.66 -13.41 15.83
N SER A 107 -3.70 -13.99 15.22
CA SER A 107 -4.34 -13.45 14.02
C SER A 107 -5.29 -12.27 14.29
N PHE A 108 -5.78 -12.09 15.50
CA PHE A 108 -6.83 -11.11 15.81
C PHE A 108 -6.34 -9.83 16.50
N TRP A 109 -5.16 -9.79 17.09
CA TRP A 109 -4.66 -8.55 17.68
C TRP A 109 -3.93 -7.64 16.69
N LEU A 110 -3.30 -8.22 15.67
CA LEU A 110 -2.79 -7.46 14.53
C LEU A 110 -3.95 -6.87 13.72
N ARG A 111 -3.77 -5.67 13.20
CA ARG A 111 -4.80 -4.85 12.53
C ARG A 111 -5.90 -4.31 13.47
N SER A 112 -5.88 -4.64 14.76
CA SER A 112 -6.81 -4.10 15.75
C SER A 112 -6.35 -2.74 16.31
N ASN A 113 -7.20 -2.10 17.11
CA ASN A 113 -6.82 -0.93 17.90
C ASN A 113 -6.21 -1.30 19.27
N HIS A 114 -5.66 -2.50 19.41
CA HIS A 114 -4.92 -2.87 20.61
C HIS A 114 -3.74 -1.90 20.83
N PRO A 115 -3.53 -1.35 22.06
CA PRO A 115 -2.55 -0.29 22.29
C PRO A 115 -1.12 -0.63 21.82
N GLU A 116 -0.65 -1.85 22.02
CA GLU A 116 0.67 -2.26 21.55
C GLU A 116 0.73 -2.34 20.03
N HIS A 117 -0.33 -2.82 19.36
CA HIS A 117 -0.37 -2.84 17.90
C HIS A 117 -0.37 -1.42 17.33
N MET A 118 -1.19 -0.52 17.87
CA MET A 118 -1.25 0.88 17.45
C MET A 118 0.09 1.59 17.64
N LYS A 119 0.70 1.43 18.82
CA LYS A 119 1.99 2.00 19.17
C LYS A 119 3.11 1.56 18.21
N TRP A 120 3.20 0.27 17.89
CA TRP A 120 4.22 -0.24 16.97
C TRP A 120 3.91 0.08 15.51
N SER A 121 2.65 0.18 15.13
CA SER A 121 2.26 0.66 13.80
C SER A 121 2.63 2.13 13.61
N GLU A 122 2.46 2.95 14.64
CA GLU A 122 2.92 4.35 14.65
C GLU A 122 4.45 4.44 14.53
N HIS A 123 5.20 3.59 15.26
CA HIS A 123 6.65 3.47 15.11
C HIS A 123 7.05 3.21 13.66
N TRP A 124 6.42 2.22 13.01
CA TRP A 124 6.67 1.91 11.60
C TRP A 124 6.42 3.10 10.69
N TYR A 125 5.28 3.77 10.87
CA TYR A 125 4.96 4.97 10.07
C TYR A 125 5.94 6.11 10.32
N ASN A 126 6.34 6.35 11.58
CA ASN A 126 7.37 7.33 11.89
C ASN A 126 8.72 7.02 11.23
N ALA A 127 9.06 5.75 11.04
CA ALA A 127 10.27 5.35 10.36
C ALA A 127 10.17 5.57 8.84
N VAL A 128 9.14 5.01 8.20
CA VAL A 128 9.03 4.99 6.73
C VAL A 128 8.65 6.35 6.15
N CYS A 129 7.84 7.15 6.85
CA CYS A 129 7.45 8.48 6.40
C CYS A 129 8.61 9.47 6.31
N ARG A 130 9.71 9.25 7.04
CA ARG A 130 10.95 10.04 6.87
C ARG A 130 11.52 9.89 5.47
N VAL A 131 11.48 8.68 4.91
CA VAL A 131 11.90 8.46 3.51
C VAL A 131 10.91 9.09 2.55
N PHE A 132 9.61 8.90 2.78
CA PHE A 132 8.59 9.42 1.89
C PHE A 132 8.56 10.95 1.84
N SER A 133 8.77 11.62 3.00
CA SER A 133 8.76 13.08 3.08
C SER A 133 9.85 13.74 2.24
N GLU A 134 10.99 13.07 2.04
CA GLU A 134 12.07 13.54 1.18
C GLU A 134 11.77 13.30 -0.31
N GLU A 135 11.02 12.24 -0.61
CA GLU A 135 10.76 11.74 -1.97
C GLU A 135 9.39 12.15 -2.53
N GLN A 136 8.54 12.81 -1.76
CA GLN A 136 7.22 13.23 -2.22
C GLN A 136 7.29 14.36 -3.26
N LEU A 137 6.34 14.37 -4.18
CA LEU A 137 6.32 15.29 -5.32
C LEU A 137 6.35 16.77 -4.92
N THR A 138 5.73 17.12 -3.81
CA THR A 138 5.67 18.48 -3.28
C THR A 138 7.03 19.04 -2.84
N ARG A 139 8.05 18.19 -2.70
CA ARG A 139 9.44 18.57 -2.40
C ARG A 139 10.33 18.62 -3.64
N LYS A 140 9.81 18.23 -4.80
CA LYS A 140 10.56 18.16 -6.05
C LYS A 140 10.42 19.45 -6.85
N GLN A 141 11.37 19.71 -7.74
CA GLN A 141 11.32 20.85 -8.65
C GLN A 141 10.28 20.62 -9.78
N PRO A 142 9.76 21.68 -10.40
CA PRO A 142 8.86 21.53 -11.54
C PRO A 142 9.44 20.65 -12.65
N GLY A 143 8.71 19.58 -13.00
CA GLY A 143 9.13 18.61 -14.00
C GLY A 143 9.77 17.33 -13.46
N GLU A 144 10.28 17.36 -12.23
CA GLU A 144 10.77 16.17 -11.54
C GLU A 144 9.64 15.21 -11.14
N LYS A 145 9.99 14.00 -10.79
CA LYS A 145 9.06 12.96 -10.34
C LYS A 145 9.23 12.70 -8.85
N GLY A 146 8.20 12.16 -8.24
CA GLY A 146 8.19 11.87 -6.81
C GLY A 146 6.99 11.01 -6.43
N ILE A 147 6.87 10.72 -5.15
CA ILE A 147 5.71 10.08 -4.57
C ILE A 147 4.51 11.02 -4.68
N ILE A 148 3.41 10.54 -5.26
CA ILE A 148 2.20 11.33 -5.46
C ILE A 148 1.06 10.99 -4.49
N MET A 149 1.08 9.82 -3.89
CA MET A 149 0.07 9.34 -2.93
C MET A 149 0.66 8.30 -1.98
N VAL A 150 0.12 8.24 -0.76
CA VAL A 150 0.47 7.23 0.25
C VAL A 150 -0.80 6.52 0.71
N GLN A 151 -0.81 5.19 0.66
CA GLN A 151 -1.91 4.39 1.16
C GLN A 151 -1.76 4.13 2.66
N LEU A 152 -2.89 4.14 3.37
CA LEU A 152 -2.99 3.71 4.76
C LEU A 152 -3.71 2.37 4.81
N GLU A 153 -3.14 1.40 5.51
CA GLU A 153 -3.70 0.04 5.63
C GLU A 153 -3.89 -0.65 4.25
N ASN A 154 -4.57 -1.77 4.21
CA ASN A 154 -4.90 -2.46 2.97
C ASN A 154 -6.18 -3.29 3.12
N GLU A 155 -7.19 -2.99 2.31
CA GLU A 155 -8.45 -3.74 2.27
C GLU A 155 -9.06 -3.95 3.67
N TYR A 156 -9.20 -2.87 4.42
CA TYR A 156 -9.57 -2.92 5.84
C TYR A 156 -11.01 -3.40 6.06
N ILE A 157 -11.85 -3.42 5.02
CA ILE A 157 -13.20 -4.00 5.06
C ILE A 157 -13.17 -5.49 5.46
N TYR A 158 -12.14 -6.22 5.07
CA TYR A 158 -12.01 -7.66 5.37
C TYR A 158 -11.54 -7.96 6.79
N PHE A 159 -11.37 -6.93 7.61
CA PHE A 159 -11.08 -7.08 9.03
C PHE A 159 -12.34 -6.78 9.85
N ASP A 160 -12.83 -7.80 10.59
CA ASP A 160 -14.04 -7.67 11.39
C ASP A 160 -13.78 -6.89 12.66
N MET A 161 -14.07 -5.60 12.61
CA MET A 161 -13.93 -4.66 13.72
C MET A 161 -14.94 -3.52 13.57
N GLU A 162 -15.40 -2.98 14.69
CA GLU A 162 -16.31 -1.81 14.71
C GLU A 162 -15.72 -0.62 13.96
N SER A 163 -16.56 0.11 13.23
CA SER A 163 -16.14 1.24 12.38
C SER A 163 -15.37 2.31 13.15
N GLU A 164 -15.80 2.64 14.36
CA GLU A 164 -15.14 3.65 15.21
C GLU A 164 -13.71 3.24 15.59
N LYS A 165 -13.47 1.95 15.80
CA LYS A 165 -12.14 1.41 16.10
C LYS A 165 -11.25 1.40 14.85
N LYS A 166 -11.82 1.16 13.68
CA LYS A 166 -11.09 1.30 12.41
C LYS A 166 -10.68 2.75 12.15
N GLU A 167 -11.60 3.69 12.37
CA GLU A 167 -11.30 5.12 12.26
C GLU A 167 -10.21 5.55 13.25
N GLU A 168 -10.26 5.08 14.50
CA GLU A 168 -9.23 5.35 15.50
C GLU A 168 -7.85 4.88 15.03
N PHE A 169 -7.74 3.68 14.49
CA PHE A 169 -6.48 3.17 13.96
C PHE A 169 -6.00 3.95 12.73
N LEU A 170 -6.87 4.21 11.77
CA LEU A 170 -6.53 5.03 10.59
C LEU A 170 -6.08 6.44 10.98
N ARG A 171 -6.66 7.01 12.05
CA ARG A 171 -6.22 8.32 12.56
C ARG A 171 -4.78 8.27 13.06
N VAL A 172 -4.39 7.23 13.81
CA VAL A 172 -3.00 7.05 14.26
C VAL A 172 -2.03 7.02 13.08
N LEU A 173 -2.37 6.29 12.00
CA LEU A 173 -1.53 6.21 10.80
C LEU A 173 -1.48 7.56 10.05
N SER A 174 -2.62 8.22 9.90
CA SER A 174 -2.71 9.53 9.24
C SER A 174 -1.93 10.61 10.00
N ASP A 175 -2.11 10.67 11.33
CA ASP A 175 -1.40 11.61 12.19
C ASP A 175 0.13 11.39 12.14
N ALA A 176 0.57 10.15 12.06
CA ALA A 176 1.98 9.84 11.89
C ALA A 176 2.51 10.33 10.52
N CYS A 177 1.74 10.18 9.45
CA CYS A 177 2.10 10.74 8.13
C CYS A 177 2.23 12.27 8.19
N ILE A 178 1.21 12.96 8.70
CA ILE A 178 1.17 14.43 8.77
C ILE A 178 2.32 14.95 9.64
N ARG A 179 2.53 14.35 10.81
CA ARG A 179 3.58 14.73 11.75
C ARG A 179 4.99 14.58 11.18
N ASN A 180 5.19 13.62 10.28
CA ASN A 180 6.45 13.42 9.56
C ASN A 180 6.53 14.20 8.23
N GLY A 181 5.61 15.13 7.99
CA GLY A 181 5.67 16.08 6.88
C GLY A 181 5.19 15.53 5.54
N ILE A 182 4.36 14.48 5.55
CA ILE A 182 3.68 14.03 4.34
C ILE A 182 2.55 15.00 4.02
N ASP A 183 2.59 15.55 2.82
CA ASP A 183 1.60 16.53 2.31
C ASP A 183 1.02 16.15 0.94
N VAL A 184 1.40 14.99 0.41
CA VAL A 184 0.68 14.38 -0.71
C VAL A 184 -0.59 13.68 -0.22
N PRO A 185 -1.61 13.48 -1.08
CA PRO A 185 -2.85 12.82 -0.69
C PRO A 185 -2.65 11.46 -0.01
N LEU A 186 -3.38 11.24 1.07
CA LEU A 186 -3.48 9.95 1.76
C LEU A 186 -4.76 9.24 1.33
N PHE A 187 -4.69 7.94 1.12
CA PHE A 187 -5.84 7.15 0.69
C PHE A 187 -5.91 5.78 1.36
N THR A 188 -7.06 5.15 1.25
CA THR A 188 -7.30 3.75 1.62
C THR A 188 -7.76 2.95 0.40
N CYS A 189 -7.79 1.64 0.48
CA CYS A 189 -8.46 0.82 -0.50
C CYS A 189 -9.49 -0.09 0.16
N VAL A 190 -10.69 -0.11 -0.41
CA VAL A 190 -11.82 -0.93 0.06
C VAL A 190 -12.07 -0.75 1.57
N THR A 191 -12.16 0.50 1.99
CA THR A 191 -12.38 0.89 3.40
C THR A 191 -13.55 1.86 3.48
N PRO A 192 -14.80 1.35 3.44
CA PRO A 192 -16.01 2.18 3.37
C PRO A 192 -16.16 3.19 4.51
N GLU A 193 -15.57 2.92 5.67
CA GLU A 193 -15.58 3.80 6.84
C GLU A 193 -15.01 5.20 6.54
N VAL A 194 -14.12 5.30 5.57
CA VAL A 194 -13.54 6.60 5.11
C VAL A 194 -14.57 7.42 4.33
N ARG A 195 -15.48 6.75 3.62
CA ARG A 195 -16.44 7.38 2.72
C ARG A 195 -17.52 8.09 3.52
N GLY A 196 -17.46 9.42 3.55
CA GLY A 196 -18.43 10.24 4.27
C GLY A 196 -18.21 10.29 5.78
N SER A 197 -17.05 9.91 6.28
CA SER A 197 -16.70 10.10 7.69
C SER A 197 -16.82 11.58 8.10
N HIS A 198 -17.32 11.82 9.30
CA HIS A 198 -17.41 13.14 9.91
C HIS A 198 -16.17 13.48 10.78
N ASP A 199 -15.27 12.52 10.93
CA ASP A 199 -14.01 12.76 11.64
C ASP A 199 -13.13 13.75 10.85
N PRO A 200 -12.57 14.80 11.47
CA PRO A 200 -11.81 15.83 10.77
C PRO A 200 -10.55 15.33 10.07
N VAL A 201 -9.95 14.23 10.54
CA VAL A 201 -8.76 13.64 9.96
C VAL A 201 -9.16 12.64 8.88
N ILE A 202 -10.07 11.73 9.21
CA ILE A 202 -10.51 10.66 8.30
C ILE A 202 -11.23 11.22 7.07
N SER A 203 -11.98 12.31 7.23
CA SER A 203 -12.67 12.99 6.11
C SER A 203 -11.73 13.62 5.07
N GLN A 204 -10.44 13.72 5.38
CA GLN A 204 -9.41 14.18 4.43
C GLN A 204 -8.81 13.02 3.61
N LEU A 205 -9.07 11.79 4.02
CA LEU A 205 -8.72 10.61 3.25
C LEU A 205 -9.74 10.39 2.14
N PHE A 206 -9.35 9.65 1.13
CA PHE A 206 -10.30 9.09 0.17
C PHE A 206 -10.06 7.61 -0.01
N ASP A 207 -11.12 6.89 -0.35
CA ASP A 207 -11.06 5.45 -0.54
C ASP A 207 -11.02 5.10 -2.03
N MET A 208 -10.33 4.03 -2.37
CA MET A 208 -10.23 3.49 -3.71
C MET A 208 -10.91 2.14 -3.81
N ASP A 209 -11.18 1.70 -5.03
CA ASP A 209 -11.76 0.38 -5.29
C ASP A 209 -10.70 -0.60 -5.80
N ASN A 210 -10.94 -1.90 -5.56
CA ASN A 210 -10.17 -3.00 -6.12
C ASN A 210 -11.04 -3.76 -7.12
N GLN A 211 -10.49 -4.07 -8.29
CA GLN A 211 -11.21 -4.77 -9.35
C GLN A 211 -10.41 -5.95 -9.88
N TYR A 212 -11.01 -7.12 -9.80
CA TYR A 212 -10.40 -8.37 -10.21
C TYR A 212 -11.24 -9.02 -11.32
N VAL A 213 -10.60 -9.40 -12.41
CA VAL A 213 -11.26 -9.93 -13.62
C VAL A 213 -12.25 -11.06 -13.30
N TRP A 214 -11.88 -11.94 -12.37
CA TRP A 214 -12.68 -13.11 -12.02
C TRP A 214 -13.86 -12.83 -11.08
N TRP A 215 -13.85 -11.70 -10.36
CA TRP A 215 -14.85 -11.47 -9.30
C TRP A 215 -15.79 -10.33 -9.61
N ASN A 216 -15.30 -9.16 -9.96
CA ASN A 216 -16.13 -7.97 -10.02
C ASN A 216 -15.89 -7.06 -11.23
N MET A 217 -15.13 -7.49 -12.22
CA MET A 217 -14.85 -6.66 -13.41
C MET A 217 -16.11 -6.34 -14.21
N HIS A 218 -17.10 -7.24 -14.21
CA HIS A 218 -18.39 -7.01 -14.86
C HIS A 218 -19.20 -5.89 -14.18
N GLU A 219 -18.89 -5.57 -12.92
CA GLU A 219 -19.49 -4.49 -12.15
C GLU A 219 -18.63 -3.21 -12.17
N ALA A 220 -17.50 -3.21 -12.85
CA ALA A 220 -16.49 -2.14 -12.79
C ALA A 220 -17.09 -0.74 -12.95
N LYS A 221 -17.98 -0.57 -13.94
CA LYS A 221 -18.62 0.73 -14.18
C LYS A 221 -19.50 1.15 -13.00
N SER A 222 -20.39 0.29 -12.54
CA SER A 222 -21.32 0.62 -11.44
C SER A 222 -20.59 0.85 -10.12
N ARG A 223 -19.50 0.13 -9.86
CA ARG A 223 -18.66 0.30 -8.68
C ARG A 223 -17.95 1.66 -8.68
N ILE A 224 -17.40 2.07 -9.83
CA ILE A 224 -16.77 3.39 -9.97
C ILE A 224 -17.81 4.52 -9.89
N GLU A 225 -18.99 4.34 -10.48
CA GLU A 225 -20.09 5.31 -10.37
C GLU A 225 -20.55 5.46 -8.90
N LYS A 226 -20.67 4.36 -8.16
CA LYS A 226 -20.98 4.37 -6.73
C LYS A 226 -19.89 5.08 -5.92
N LEU A 227 -18.63 4.70 -6.11
CA LEU A 227 -17.49 5.33 -5.44
C LEU A 227 -17.48 6.85 -5.65
N LYS A 228 -17.74 7.29 -6.88
CA LYS A 228 -17.80 8.69 -7.24
C LYS A 228 -18.99 9.43 -6.60
N ALA A 229 -20.12 8.76 -6.44
CA ALA A 229 -21.31 9.32 -5.77
C ALA A 229 -21.08 9.46 -4.25
N GLU A 230 -20.38 8.50 -3.63
CA GLU A 230 -20.05 8.51 -2.20
C GLU A 230 -18.94 9.50 -1.87
N GLN A 231 -18.07 9.81 -2.81
CA GLN A 231 -16.91 10.71 -2.65
C GLN A 231 -16.82 11.71 -3.81
N PRO A 232 -17.77 12.68 -3.92
CA PRO A 232 -17.87 13.56 -5.10
C PRO A 232 -16.66 14.49 -5.28
N ASN A 233 -15.93 14.77 -4.21
CA ASN A 233 -14.74 15.64 -4.20
C ASN A 233 -13.41 14.87 -4.32
N ALA A 234 -13.46 13.54 -4.36
CA ALA A 234 -12.28 12.68 -4.49
C ALA A 234 -12.18 12.08 -5.91
N PRO A 235 -10.98 11.71 -6.36
CA PRO A 235 -10.85 11.00 -7.63
C PRO A 235 -11.49 9.61 -7.54
N ALA A 236 -12.19 9.19 -8.58
CA ALA A 236 -12.58 7.80 -8.72
C ALA A 236 -11.36 7.02 -9.25
N PHE A 237 -10.84 6.13 -8.43
CA PHE A 237 -9.58 5.43 -8.69
C PHE A 237 -9.72 3.93 -8.39
N VAL A 238 -9.11 3.11 -9.22
CA VAL A 238 -8.95 1.68 -8.98
C VAL A 238 -7.52 1.46 -8.50
N CYS A 239 -7.37 1.03 -7.25
CA CYS A 239 -6.08 0.82 -6.60
C CYS A 239 -5.43 -0.47 -7.10
N GLU A 240 -6.23 -1.53 -7.19
CA GLU A 240 -5.79 -2.82 -7.70
C GLU A 240 -6.68 -3.25 -8.87
N LEU A 241 -6.07 -3.28 -10.06
CA LEU A 241 -6.68 -3.84 -11.25
C LEU A 241 -5.91 -5.10 -11.64
N GLN A 242 -6.43 -6.27 -11.28
CA GLN A 242 -5.75 -7.53 -11.47
C GLN A 242 -6.40 -8.37 -12.57
N GLY A 243 -5.62 -8.65 -13.62
CA GLY A 243 -6.06 -9.44 -14.79
C GLY A 243 -6.10 -10.96 -14.55
N GLY A 244 -5.70 -11.43 -13.39
CA GLY A 244 -5.65 -12.85 -13.05
C GLY A 244 -5.20 -13.08 -11.62
N TRP A 245 -4.89 -14.34 -11.29
CA TRP A 245 -4.36 -14.74 -9.99
C TRP A 245 -3.04 -15.47 -10.19
N PHE A 246 -2.27 -15.68 -9.13
CA PHE A 246 -1.05 -16.47 -9.26
C PHE A 246 -1.39 -17.95 -9.52
N SER A 247 -0.52 -18.65 -10.24
CA SER A 247 -0.69 -20.05 -10.57
C SER A 247 -0.58 -20.92 -9.32
N THR A 248 -1.62 -21.69 -9.06
CA THR A 248 -1.61 -22.80 -8.09
C THR A 248 -1.45 -24.12 -8.84
N CYS A 249 -1.21 -25.22 -8.13
CA CYS A 249 -1.09 -26.53 -8.76
C CYS A 249 -2.30 -26.92 -9.63
N LEU A 250 -3.50 -26.42 -9.32
CA LEU A 250 -4.71 -26.64 -10.10
C LEU A 250 -4.77 -25.75 -11.36
N LEU A 251 -4.13 -24.60 -11.36
CA LEU A 251 -4.09 -23.69 -12.52
C LEU A 251 -2.91 -23.97 -13.45
N TYR A 252 -1.95 -24.78 -13.01
CA TYR A 252 -0.78 -25.16 -13.82
C TYR A 252 -1.16 -25.99 -15.06
N THR A 253 -2.33 -26.60 -15.05
CA THR A 253 -2.88 -27.39 -16.17
C THR A 253 -3.83 -26.60 -17.05
N SER A 254 -4.11 -25.35 -16.72
CA SER A 254 -4.93 -24.49 -17.59
C SER A 254 -4.08 -24.04 -18.78
N PRO A 255 -4.60 -24.17 -20.01
CA PRO A 255 -3.88 -23.70 -21.18
C PRO A 255 -3.63 -22.19 -21.06
N SER A 256 -2.47 -21.73 -21.50
CA SER A 256 -2.19 -20.30 -21.54
C SER A 256 -3.17 -19.60 -22.51
N PRO A 257 -3.38 -18.29 -22.40
CA PRO A 257 -4.17 -17.55 -23.37
C PRO A 257 -3.73 -17.74 -24.83
N ARG A 258 -2.44 -18.12 -25.06
CA ARG A 258 -1.92 -18.49 -26.38
C ARG A 258 -2.43 -19.84 -26.85
N ASP A 259 -2.68 -20.78 -25.95
CA ASP A 259 -3.17 -22.13 -26.29
C ASP A 259 -4.68 -22.12 -26.62
N LEU A 260 -5.41 -21.12 -26.11
CA LEU A 260 -6.83 -20.92 -26.41
C LEU A 260 -7.07 -20.23 -27.78
N SER A 261 -6.06 -19.62 -28.37
CA SER A 261 -6.17 -18.93 -29.66
C SER A 261 -5.95 -19.86 -30.86
N THR A 262 -5.66 -21.13 -30.64
CA THR A 262 -5.37 -22.13 -31.69
C THR A 262 -6.40 -23.27 -31.76
N SER A 263 -7.53 -23.17 -31.05
CA SER A 263 -8.64 -24.13 -31.11
C SER A 263 -9.88 -23.58 -31.77
#